data_0bf67d24b5ba536d2c9e4f976c2f224c
#
_entry.id   0bf67d24b5ba536d2c9e4f976c2f224c
#
_cell.length_a   1.000
_cell.length_b   1.000
_cell.length_c   1.000
_cell.angle_alpha   90.00
_cell.angle_beta   90.00
_cell.angle_gamma   90.00
#
_symmetry.space_group_name_H-M   'P 1'
#
loop_
_entity.id
_entity.type
_entity.pdbx_description
1 polymer ?
#
loop_
_entity_poly.entity_id
_entity_poly.type
_entity_poly.pdbx_seq_one_letter_code
_entity_poly.pdbx_strand_id
1 'polypeptide(L)'
;MDDIFLIEIRLAMTKWRIRETITYVGRLFALEGYLERHPHITLFGPFTLNDGITPRQLIDKIGQAAAGYDPIPFTLDGWEMRQGIHGGVIAFPVRPSYPLKKLTSSLAELLSPLAHSHNIWDANPESKWFHVTIANRMDPKQASAVFSVLTGQLKEELPPGIFSKVRHLLQLVFNSSKGHAVQPITLDDAGLRITVMQGEEILAEYDLSEKQWITGDYRHSGKTWQKTLALFRQKSGFERLDPLPSHPEDIYLIADLHLGHTNIIRYCSRPFLITDVREMDHVLIKNWNYTISPENRVYHLGDLRYGKDALSALQYRQKLKGNITFIKGNHDDGSLGAVSSSILDYGGFRFLLVHDPSHYPSAFDGWVVHGHHHNNNLRHYPFIDFEHRRINVSAEVIGYSPVNLKDICQLIHDRMSRGDMTPILLKYPCCVE
;
A
#
# COMPACT_ATOMS: atom_id res chain seq x y z
N MET A 1 13.78 31.02 -10.62
CA MET A 1 12.99 29.77 -10.64
C MET A 1 11.93 29.71 -9.52
N ASP A 2 11.88 30.78 -8.70
CA ASP A 2 11.03 30.80 -7.49
C ASP A 2 9.54 31.04 -7.73
N ASP A 3 9.13 31.27 -8.98
CA ASP A 3 7.74 31.59 -9.33
C ASP A 3 6.96 30.42 -9.94
N ILE A 4 7.53 29.21 -9.97
CA ILE A 4 6.85 28.02 -10.48
C ILE A 4 6.21 27.27 -9.33
N PHE A 5 4.90 27.03 -9.46
CA PHE A 5 4.10 26.29 -8.48
C PHE A 5 3.71 24.92 -9.02
N LEU A 6 3.48 23.99 -8.10
CA LEU A 6 2.94 22.66 -8.37
C LEU A 6 2.00 22.27 -7.24
N ILE A 7 0.85 21.69 -7.58
CA ILE A 7 -0.06 21.10 -6.60
C ILE A 7 -0.02 19.61 -6.76
N GLU A 8 0.26 18.93 -5.68
CA GLU A 8 0.41 17.48 -5.64
C GLU A 8 -0.32 16.86 -4.45
N ILE A 9 -0.57 15.55 -4.51
CA ILE A 9 -1.11 14.79 -3.38
C ILE A 9 -0.07 13.78 -2.90
N ARG A 10 0.11 13.70 -1.56
CA ARG A 10 1.07 12.82 -0.89
C ARG A 10 0.43 11.49 -0.56
N LEU A 11 1.17 10.41 -0.82
CA LEU A 11 0.73 9.04 -0.63
C LEU A 11 0.82 8.60 0.83
N ALA A 12 -0.11 7.74 1.26
CA ALA A 12 -0.16 7.19 2.61
C ALA A 12 0.84 6.05 2.83
N MET A 13 0.63 4.93 2.15
CA MET A 13 1.26 3.64 2.45
C MET A 13 2.44 3.35 1.53
N THR A 14 2.31 3.56 0.23
CA THR A 14 3.30 3.15 -0.77
C THR A 14 4.53 4.07 -0.86
N LYS A 15 4.47 5.23 -0.24
CA LYS A 15 5.50 6.29 -0.29
C LYS A 15 6.93 5.76 -0.11
N TRP A 16 7.18 4.93 0.89
CA TRP A 16 8.52 4.42 1.19
C TRP A 16 9.01 3.42 0.14
N ARG A 17 8.14 2.52 -0.26
CA ARG A 17 8.44 1.53 -1.30
C ARG A 17 8.76 2.19 -2.63
N ILE A 18 7.99 3.19 -3.03
CA ILE A 18 8.24 3.96 -4.25
C ILE A 18 9.53 4.77 -4.12
N ARG A 19 9.81 5.40 -2.98
CA ARG A 19 11.05 6.12 -2.73
C ARG A 19 12.29 5.23 -2.88
N GLU A 20 12.23 4.01 -2.39
CA GLU A 20 13.31 3.03 -2.57
C GLU A 20 13.48 2.65 -4.04
N THR A 21 12.38 2.45 -4.75
CA THR A 21 12.40 2.17 -6.18
C THR A 21 13.07 3.32 -6.95
N ILE A 22 12.69 4.57 -6.69
CA ILE A 22 13.30 5.77 -7.28
C ILE A 22 14.81 5.79 -6.99
N THR A 23 15.19 5.62 -5.72
CA THR A 23 16.60 5.66 -5.31
C THR A 23 17.42 4.54 -5.96
N TYR A 24 16.86 3.35 -6.04
CA TYR A 24 17.55 2.21 -6.63
C TYR A 24 17.70 2.36 -8.15
N VAL A 25 16.64 2.72 -8.86
CA VAL A 25 16.66 2.98 -10.31
C VAL A 25 17.63 4.11 -10.62
N GLY A 26 17.58 5.21 -9.86
CA GLY A 26 18.49 6.34 -9.99
C GLY A 26 19.96 5.94 -9.87
N ARG A 27 20.29 5.12 -8.86
CA ARG A 27 21.67 4.61 -8.67
C ARG A 27 22.09 3.63 -9.74
N LEU A 28 21.21 2.71 -10.12
CA LEU A 28 21.52 1.66 -11.10
C LEU A 28 21.84 2.24 -12.48
N PHE A 29 21.12 3.26 -12.87
CA PHE A 29 21.22 3.88 -14.21
C PHE A 29 21.90 5.27 -14.20
N ALA A 30 22.50 5.67 -13.06
CA ALA A 30 23.16 6.97 -12.87
C ALA A 30 22.27 8.15 -13.30
N LEU A 31 20.99 8.13 -12.93
CA LEU A 31 20.05 9.20 -13.27
C LEU A 31 20.27 10.42 -12.38
N GLU A 32 20.03 11.61 -12.92
CA GLU A 32 20.14 12.87 -12.15
C GLU A 32 18.88 13.14 -11.33
N GLY A 33 19.00 13.87 -10.21
CA GLY A 33 17.90 14.39 -9.40
C GLY A 33 17.02 13.33 -8.72
N TYR A 34 17.46 12.07 -8.63
CA TYR A 34 16.64 11.02 -8.00
C TYR A 34 16.59 11.11 -6.47
N LEU A 35 17.59 11.75 -5.84
CA LEU A 35 17.65 11.89 -4.38
C LEU A 35 16.64 12.91 -3.86
N GLU A 36 16.40 13.97 -4.62
CA GLU A 36 15.47 15.07 -4.30
C GLU A 36 14.03 14.68 -4.61
N ARG A 37 13.82 13.70 -5.48
CA ARG A 37 12.50 13.30 -5.91
C ARG A 37 11.73 12.57 -4.81
N HIS A 38 10.52 13.04 -4.52
CA HIS A 38 9.61 12.39 -3.59
C HIS A 38 8.37 11.84 -4.31
N PRO A 39 7.81 10.70 -3.84
CA PRO A 39 6.60 10.13 -4.44
C PRO A 39 5.38 11.01 -4.24
N HIS A 40 4.71 11.37 -5.34
CA HIS A 40 3.48 12.15 -5.35
C HIS A 40 2.68 11.91 -6.62
N ILE A 41 1.41 12.31 -6.62
CA ILE A 41 0.59 12.44 -7.82
C ILE A 41 0.36 13.92 -8.06
N THR A 42 0.67 14.43 -9.25
CA THR A 42 0.42 15.81 -9.63
C THR A 42 -1.08 16.03 -9.84
N LEU A 43 -1.65 16.98 -9.10
CA LEU A 43 -3.04 17.39 -9.26
C LEU A 43 -3.19 18.53 -10.27
N PHE A 44 -2.30 19.57 -10.19
CA PHE A 44 -2.30 20.72 -11.10
C PHE A 44 -0.89 21.28 -11.26
N GLY A 45 -0.52 21.71 -12.45
CA GLY A 45 0.77 22.33 -12.79
C GLY A 45 1.78 21.40 -13.46
N PRO A 46 3.04 21.87 -13.64
CA PRO A 46 3.59 23.14 -13.12
C PRO A 46 2.91 24.40 -13.73
N PHE A 47 2.84 25.47 -12.96
CA PHE A 47 2.19 26.71 -13.35
C PHE A 47 2.86 27.97 -12.74
N THR A 48 2.57 29.13 -13.30
CA THR A 48 2.90 30.45 -12.75
C THR A 48 1.62 31.19 -12.38
N LEU A 49 1.68 32.06 -11.38
CA LEU A 49 0.54 32.92 -11.03
C LEU A 49 0.42 34.08 -12.03
N ASN A 50 -0.82 34.48 -12.33
CA ASN A 50 -1.08 35.65 -13.12
C ASN A 50 -0.74 36.94 -12.33
N ASP A 51 -0.48 38.04 -13.04
CA ASP A 51 -0.13 39.32 -12.43
C ASP A 51 -1.16 39.75 -11.37
N GLY A 52 -0.66 40.19 -10.21
CA GLY A 52 -1.48 40.61 -9.08
C GLY A 52 -2.09 39.48 -8.22
N ILE A 53 -1.90 38.22 -8.59
CA ILE A 53 -2.35 37.11 -7.78
C ILE A 53 -1.28 36.76 -6.76
N THR A 54 -1.68 36.57 -5.52
CA THR A 54 -0.80 36.22 -4.40
C THR A 54 -0.85 34.73 -4.07
N PRO A 55 0.23 34.14 -3.51
CA PRO A 55 0.21 32.78 -3.01
C PRO A 55 -0.87 32.50 -1.97
N ARG A 56 -1.29 33.53 -1.20
CA ARG A 56 -2.37 33.40 -0.23
C ARG A 56 -3.72 33.15 -0.90
N GLN A 57 -4.03 33.87 -1.98
CA GLN A 57 -5.25 33.63 -2.76
C GLN A 57 -5.28 32.24 -3.38
N LEU A 58 -4.12 31.76 -3.85
CA LEU A 58 -3.97 30.37 -4.32
C LEU A 58 -4.31 29.36 -3.21
N ILE A 59 -3.69 29.50 -2.02
CA ILE A 59 -3.91 28.64 -0.86
C ILE A 59 -5.39 28.65 -0.45
N ASP A 60 -6.04 29.81 -0.39
CA ASP A 60 -7.45 29.94 -0.02
C ASP A 60 -8.36 29.17 -1.01
N LYS A 61 -8.08 29.25 -2.31
CA LYS A 61 -8.84 28.51 -3.34
C LYS A 61 -8.64 26.99 -3.26
N ILE A 62 -7.41 26.56 -3.03
CA ILE A 62 -7.10 25.12 -2.84
C ILE A 62 -7.81 24.60 -1.59
N GLY A 63 -7.80 25.35 -0.48
CA GLY A 63 -8.51 24.98 0.74
C GLY A 63 -10.02 24.83 0.54
N GLN A 64 -10.63 25.73 -0.24
CA GLN A 64 -12.04 25.62 -0.61
C GLN A 64 -12.33 24.35 -1.42
N ALA A 65 -11.48 24.03 -2.40
CA ALA A 65 -11.61 22.80 -3.18
C ALA A 65 -11.44 21.54 -2.33
N ALA A 66 -10.48 21.55 -1.40
CA ALA A 66 -10.09 20.40 -0.61
C ALA A 66 -11.04 20.06 0.56
N ALA A 67 -11.78 21.04 1.08
CA ALA A 67 -12.56 20.92 2.32
C ALA A 67 -13.63 19.81 2.29
N GLY A 68 -14.13 19.45 1.11
CA GLY A 68 -15.15 18.41 0.91
C GLY A 68 -14.61 16.98 0.83
N TYR A 69 -13.29 16.78 0.86
CA TYR A 69 -12.69 15.47 0.63
C TYR A 69 -12.12 14.88 1.92
N ASP A 70 -12.29 13.59 2.09
CA ASP A 70 -11.53 12.72 2.98
C ASP A 70 -10.26 12.21 2.27
N PRO A 71 -9.38 11.43 2.93
CA PRO A 71 -8.29 10.76 2.24
C PRO A 71 -8.76 10.08 0.95
N ILE A 72 -8.10 10.37 -0.16
CA ILE A 72 -8.58 10.04 -1.50
C ILE A 72 -7.98 8.73 -1.96
N PRO A 73 -8.77 7.63 -2.11
CA PRO A 73 -8.27 6.35 -2.54
C PRO A 73 -7.88 6.35 -4.02
N PHE A 74 -6.90 5.52 -4.36
CA PHE A 74 -6.49 5.21 -5.73
C PHE A 74 -5.75 3.88 -5.77
N THR A 75 -5.55 3.31 -6.98
CA THR A 75 -4.77 2.08 -7.18
C THR A 75 -3.56 2.38 -8.05
N LEU A 76 -2.38 1.94 -7.63
CA LEU A 76 -1.19 1.85 -8.47
C LEU A 76 -1.24 0.54 -9.25
N ASP A 77 -0.99 0.56 -10.57
CA ASP A 77 -1.16 -0.63 -11.41
C ASP A 77 -0.03 -0.81 -12.42
N GLY A 78 1.02 -1.46 -11.98
CA GLY A 78 2.15 -1.88 -12.83
C GLY A 78 3.11 -0.76 -13.19
N TRP A 79 3.71 -0.87 -14.38
CA TRP A 79 4.70 0.05 -14.93
C TRP A 79 4.20 0.63 -16.25
N GLU A 80 4.45 1.91 -16.45
CA GLU A 80 4.20 2.56 -17.73
C GLU A 80 5.38 3.43 -18.14
N MET A 81 5.69 3.43 -19.42
CA MET A 81 6.68 4.34 -20.03
C MET A 81 5.96 5.23 -21.03
N ARG A 82 6.18 6.53 -20.93
CA ARG A 82 5.74 7.50 -21.95
C ARG A 82 6.90 8.36 -22.42
N GLN A 83 6.83 8.76 -23.68
CA GLN A 83 7.74 9.74 -24.24
C GLN A 83 7.08 11.13 -24.19
N GLY A 84 7.70 12.06 -23.48
CA GLY A 84 7.26 13.45 -23.37
C GLY A 84 8.21 14.40 -24.10
N ILE A 85 7.85 15.69 -24.10
CA ILE A 85 8.66 16.77 -24.70
C ILE A 85 10.02 16.95 -23.99
N HIS A 86 10.12 16.54 -22.73
CA HIS A 86 11.34 16.61 -21.92
C HIS A 86 12.07 15.26 -21.81
N GLY A 87 11.77 14.29 -22.68
CA GLY A 87 12.36 12.95 -22.69
C GLY A 87 11.42 11.87 -22.15
N GLY A 88 11.98 10.66 -22.00
CA GLY A 88 11.25 9.50 -21.49
C GLY A 88 10.89 9.63 -20.01
N VAL A 89 9.70 9.18 -19.67
CA VAL A 89 9.18 9.11 -18.31
C VAL A 89 8.79 7.66 -18.00
N ILE A 90 9.27 7.13 -16.90
CA ILE A 90 8.83 5.86 -16.33
C ILE A 90 8.08 6.15 -15.02
N ALA A 91 6.92 5.55 -14.89
CA ALA A 91 6.04 5.82 -13.77
C ALA A 91 5.24 4.58 -13.36
N PHE A 92 4.71 4.59 -12.15
CA PHE A 92 3.56 3.80 -11.78
C PHE A 92 2.30 4.51 -12.27
N PRO A 93 1.54 3.92 -13.20
CA PRO A 93 0.23 4.45 -13.57
C PRO A 93 -0.71 4.34 -12.36
N VAL A 94 -1.56 5.36 -12.21
CA VAL A 94 -2.57 5.43 -11.18
C VAL A 94 -3.94 5.26 -11.83
N ARG A 95 -4.72 4.30 -11.34
CA ARG A 95 -6.16 4.26 -11.59
C ARG A 95 -6.83 5.21 -10.59
N PRO A 96 -7.28 6.38 -11.06
CA PRO A 96 -7.86 7.36 -10.17
C PRO A 96 -9.27 6.95 -9.76
N SER A 97 -9.61 7.15 -8.47
CA SER A 97 -11.00 7.10 -8.02
C SER A 97 -11.79 8.31 -8.53
N TYR A 98 -13.11 8.24 -8.44
CA TYR A 98 -13.98 9.36 -8.76
C TYR A 98 -13.64 10.63 -7.93
N PRO A 99 -13.41 10.56 -6.59
CA PRO A 99 -12.96 11.73 -5.82
C PRO A 99 -11.66 12.36 -6.33
N LEU A 100 -10.67 11.53 -6.75
CA LEU A 100 -9.41 12.07 -7.28
C LEU A 100 -9.61 12.84 -8.58
N LYS A 101 -10.38 12.29 -9.51
CA LYS A 101 -10.76 12.97 -10.76
C LYS A 101 -11.50 14.26 -10.49
N LYS A 102 -12.53 14.21 -9.63
CA LYS A 102 -13.35 15.37 -9.29
C LYS A 102 -12.55 16.49 -8.64
N LEU A 103 -11.66 16.17 -7.68
CA LEU A 103 -10.77 17.17 -7.07
C LEU A 103 -9.87 17.82 -8.13
N THR A 104 -9.27 17.02 -9.02
CA THR A 104 -8.39 17.53 -10.08
C THR A 104 -9.14 18.45 -11.03
N SER A 105 -10.35 18.10 -11.45
CA SER A 105 -11.20 18.95 -12.30
C SER A 105 -11.60 20.25 -11.59
N SER A 106 -11.98 20.16 -10.31
CA SER A 106 -12.32 21.36 -9.50
C SER A 106 -11.11 22.29 -9.33
N LEU A 107 -9.91 21.74 -9.11
CA LEU A 107 -8.69 22.55 -9.03
C LEU A 107 -8.39 23.23 -10.38
N ALA A 108 -8.51 22.52 -11.49
CA ALA A 108 -8.29 23.09 -12.81
C ALA A 108 -9.28 24.24 -13.08
N GLU A 109 -10.56 24.07 -12.77
CA GLU A 109 -11.60 25.11 -12.93
C GLU A 109 -11.32 26.34 -12.05
N LEU A 110 -11.01 26.13 -10.76
CA LEU A 110 -10.78 27.22 -9.81
C LEU A 110 -9.48 27.99 -10.05
N LEU A 111 -8.45 27.32 -10.58
CA LEU A 111 -7.11 27.88 -10.73
C LEU A 111 -6.83 28.44 -12.13
N SER A 112 -7.54 28.00 -13.17
CA SER A 112 -7.38 28.54 -14.53
C SER A 112 -7.49 30.06 -14.63
N PRO A 113 -8.35 30.74 -13.86
CA PRO A 113 -8.40 32.21 -13.88
C PRO A 113 -7.23 32.91 -13.14
N LEU A 114 -6.52 32.14 -12.27
CA LEU A 114 -5.50 32.68 -11.37
C LEU A 114 -4.07 32.36 -11.85
N ALA A 115 -3.92 31.40 -12.74
CA ALA A 115 -2.64 30.82 -13.07
C ALA A 115 -2.53 30.43 -14.54
N HIS A 116 -1.30 30.51 -15.06
CA HIS A 116 -0.94 29.98 -16.36
C HIS A 116 -0.27 28.61 -16.19
N SER A 117 -1.00 27.55 -16.51
CA SER A 117 -0.42 26.19 -16.45
C SER A 117 0.43 25.88 -17.69
N HIS A 118 1.57 25.25 -17.47
CA HIS A 118 2.44 24.70 -18.50
C HIS A 118 2.09 23.26 -18.83
N ASN A 119 1.05 22.68 -18.21
CA ASN A 119 0.62 21.32 -18.40
C ASN A 119 -0.68 21.25 -19.21
N ILE A 120 -0.62 20.59 -20.36
CA ILE A 120 -1.77 20.46 -21.29
C ILE A 120 -2.99 19.76 -20.64
N TRP A 121 -2.77 18.87 -19.67
CA TRP A 121 -3.86 18.17 -18.99
C TRP A 121 -4.67 19.07 -18.03
N ASP A 122 -4.12 20.19 -17.60
CA ASP A 122 -4.85 21.13 -16.73
C ASP A 122 -5.95 21.89 -17.49
N ALA A 123 -5.81 22.00 -18.82
CA ALA A 123 -6.88 22.50 -19.70
C ALA A 123 -7.94 21.42 -20.02
N ASN A 124 -7.59 20.12 -19.89
CA ASN A 124 -8.50 19.00 -20.11
C ASN A 124 -8.27 17.91 -19.06
N PRO A 125 -8.75 18.11 -17.81
CA PRO A 125 -8.50 17.21 -16.69
C PRO A 125 -9.02 15.77 -16.90
N GLU A 126 -10.05 15.58 -17.72
CA GLU A 126 -10.61 14.25 -18.04
C GLU A 126 -9.60 13.35 -18.76
N SER A 127 -8.67 13.93 -19.53
CA SER A 127 -7.61 13.21 -20.23
C SER A 127 -6.32 13.07 -19.43
N LYS A 128 -6.31 13.53 -18.17
CA LYS A 128 -5.09 13.57 -17.34
C LYS A 128 -4.52 12.18 -17.10
N TRP A 129 -3.23 12.04 -17.36
CA TRP A 129 -2.47 10.87 -17.00
C TRP A 129 -2.07 10.94 -15.53
N PHE A 130 -2.81 10.24 -14.67
CA PHE A 130 -2.46 10.10 -13.27
C PHE A 130 -1.34 9.08 -13.09
N HIS A 131 -0.25 9.49 -12.46
CA HIS A 131 0.92 8.63 -12.27
C HIS A 131 1.79 9.09 -11.10
N VAL A 132 2.64 8.19 -10.62
CA VAL A 132 3.75 8.51 -9.72
C VAL A 132 5.05 8.32 -10.47
N THR A 133 5.79 9.39 -10.71
CA THR A 133 7.04 9.38 -11.48
C THR A 133 8.15 8.63 -10.74
N ILE A 134 8.78 7.67 -11.43
CA ILE A 134 9.97 6.95 -10.97
C ILE A 134 11.24 7.57 -11.55
N ALA A 135 11.24 7.77 -12.86
CA ALA A 135 12.34 8.40 -13.58
C ALA A 135 11.81 9.25 -14.74
N ASN A 136 12.47 10.36 -15.04
CA ASN A 136 12.11 11.23 -16.16
C ASN A 136 13.37 11.88 -16.78
N ARG A 137 13.17 12.66 -17.83
CA ARG A 137 14.22 13.35 -18.58
C ARG A 137 15.27 12.42 -19.18
N MET A 138 14.88 11.19 -19.50
CA MET A 138 15.74 10.20 -20.12
C MET A 138 15.69 10.32 -21.65
N ASP A 139 16.81 10.08 -22.32
CA ASP A 139 16.75 9.86 -23.76
C ASP A 139 15.96 8.57 -24.08
N PRO A 140 15.45 8.40 -25.33
CA PRO A 140 14.60 7.26 -25.68
C PRO A 140 15.25 5.89 -25.47
N LYS A 141 16.57 5.77 -25.71
CA LYS A 141 17.30 4.50 -25.53
C LYS A 141 17.46 4.17 -24.05
N GLN A 142 17.83 5.17 -23.24
CA GLN A 142 17.94 5.03 -21.80
C GLN A 142 16.58 4.65 -21.16
N ALA A 143 15.51 5.34 -21.55
CA ALA A 143 14.15 5.04 -21.06
C ALA A 143 13.73 3.61 -21.40
N SER A 144 13.97 3.18 -22.65
CA SER A 144 13.68 1.83 -23.12
C SER A 144 14.48 0.77 -22.34
N ALA A 145 15.77 1.01 -22.11
CA ALA A 145 16.62 0.10 -21.33
C ALA A 145 16.15 -0.03 -19.87
N VAL A 146 15.86 1.10 -19.19
CA VAL A 146 15.34 1.10 -17.83
C VAL A 146 14.00 0.35 -17.77
N PHE A 147 13.09 0.63 -18.68
CA PHE A 147 11.77 0.00 -18.74
C PHE A 147 11.87 -1.51 -18.96
N SER A 148 12.72 -1.95 -19.89
CA SER A 148 12.92 -3.37 -20.18
C SER A 148 13.50 -4.13 -18.98
N VAL A 149 14.37 -3.49 -18.20
CA VAL A 149 14.89 -4.05 -16.95
C VAL A 149 13.77 -4.18 -15.91
N LEU A 150 12.96 -3.13 -15.71
CA LEU A 150 11.87 -3.13 -14.73
C LEU A 150 10.76 -4.13 -15.07
N THR A 151 10.52 -4.35 -16.36
CA THR A 151 9.52 -5.32 -16.84
C THR A 151 10.05 -6.74 -17.01
N GLY A 152 11.35 -6.96 -16.78
CA GLY A 152 11.98 -8.28 -16.92
C GLY A 152 12.15 -8.76 -18.37
N GLN A 153 12.04 -7.84 -19.35
CA GLN A 153 12.12 -8.16 -20.78
C GLN A 153 13.57 -8.32 -21.29
N LEU A 154 14.55 -7.76 -20.57
CA LEU A 154 15.98 -7.90 -20.91
C LEU A 154 16.61 -9.05 -20.13
N LYS A 155 16.82 -10.21 -20.81
CA LYS A 155 17.53 -11.36 -20.24
C LYS A 155 19.00 -11.48 -20.66
N GLU A 156 19.47 -10.84 -21.74
CA GLU A 156 20.70 -11.24 -22.40
C GLU A 156 21.81 -10.17 -22.61
N GLU A 157 21.57 -8.87 -22.34
CA GLU A 157 22.55 -7.83 -22.69
C GLU A 157 23.10 -6.98 -21.54
N LEU A 158 22.79 -7.33 -20.29
CA LEU A 158 23.29 -6.59 -19.12
C LEU A 158 24.64 -7.14 -18.66
N PRO A 159 25.63 -6.28 -18.33
CA PRO A 159 26.89 -6.71 -17.75
C PRO A 159 26.65 -7.59 -16.50
N PRO A 160 27.47 -8.64 -16.27
CA PRO A 160 27.24 -9.63 -15.19
C PRO A 160 27.04 -9.02 -13.78
N GLY A 161 27.68 -7.90 -13.49
CA GLY A 161 27.53 -7.19 -12.21
C GLY A 161 26.19 -6.44 -12.05
N ILE A 162 25.51 -6.14 -13.13
CA ILE A 162 24.20 -5.46 -13.12
C ILE A 162 23.09 -6.50 -12.92
N PHE A 163 23.25 -7.72 -13.42
CA PHE A 163 22.26 -8.78 -13.34
C PHE A 163 21.90 -9.16 -11.89
N SER A 164 22.90 -9.26 -11.00
CA SER A 164 22.66 -9.54 -9.59
C SER A 164 21.95 -8.38 -8.86
N LYS A 165 22.27 -7.14 -9.25
CA LYS A 165 21.66 -5.93 -8.71
C LYS A 165 20.22 -5.75 -9.19
N VAL A 166 19.96 -6.03 -10.47
CA VAL A 166 18.60 -6.05 -11.04
C VAL A 166 17.75 -7.14 -10.40
N ARG A 167 18.30 -8.34 -10.17
CA ARG A 167 17.62 -9.42 -9.46
C ARG A 167 17.24 -9.00 -8.03
N HIS A 168 18.10 -8.26 -7.35
CA HIS A 168 17.81 -7.73 -6.02
C HIS A 168 16.72 -6.66 -6.05
N LEU A 169 16.70 -5.76 -7.07
CA LEU A 169 15.61 -4.82 -7.30
C LEU A 169 14.27 -5.54 -7.51
N LEU A 170 14.30 -6.56 -8.37
CA LEU A 170 13.13 -7.37 -8.65
C LEU A 170 12.62 -8.07 -7.38
N GLN A 171 13.52 -8.51 -6.51
CA GLN A 171 13.17 -9.04 -5.19
C GLN A 171 12.58 -7.99 -4.25
N LEU A 172 13.15 -6.78 -4.19
CA LEU A 172 12.68 -5.68 -3.35
C LEU A 172 11.33 -5.13 -3.81
N VAL A 173 11.17 -4.97 -5.12
CA VAL A 173 9.95 -4.37 -5.70
C VAL A 173 8.84 -5.42 -5.87
N PHE A 174 9.19 -6.68 -6.10
CA PHE A 174 8.25 -7.71 -6.54
C PHE A 174 8.24 -8.99 -5.70
N ASN A 175 9.11 -9.08 -4.69
CA ASN A 175 9.24 -10.26 -3.81
C ASN A 175 9.29 -11.61 -4.57
N SER A 176 9.87 -11.61 -5.78
CA SER A 176 9.90 -12.77 -6.67
C SER A 176 11.19 -13.57 -6.45
N SER A 177 11.10 -14.70 -5.78
CA SER A 177 12.23 -15.59 -5.45
C SER A 177 12.68 -16.53 -6.58
N LYS A 178 12.01 -16.58 -7.73
CA LYS A 178 12.40 -17.48 -8.84
C LYS A 178 11.96 -16.91 -10.20
N GLY A 179 12.90 -16.44 -10.99
CA GLY A 179 12.98 -16.38 -12.45
C GLY A 179 11.76 -16.24 -13.36
N HIS A 180 10.63 -15.76 -12.87
CA HIS A 180 9.43 -15.53 -13.67
C HIS A 180 9.30 -14.06 -14.04
N ALA A 181 8.67 -13.77 -15.16
CA ALA A 181 8.38 -12.42 -15.61
C ALA A 181 7.77 -11.60 -14.45
N VAL A 182 8.30 -10.40 -14.27
CA VAL A 182 7.89 -9.50 -13.19
C VAL A 182 6.40 -9.19 -13.37
N GLN A 183 5.57 -9.72 -12.47
CA GLN A 183 4.15 -9.40 -12.47
C GLN A 183 3.97 -7.94 -12.04
N PRO A 184 3.18 -7.15 -12.76
CA PRO A 184 2.90 -5.77 -12.37
C PRO A 184 2.24 -5.72 -11.00
N ILE A 185 2.72 -4.81 -10.13
CA ILE A 185 2.16 -4.63 -8.80
C ILE A 185 0.84 -3.88 -8.92
N THR A 186 -0.21 -4.43 -8.34
CA THR A 186 -1.46 -3.70 -8.07
C THR A 186 -1.51 -3.44 -6.57
N LEU A 187 -1.48 -2.16 -6.18
CA LEU A 187 -1.50 -1.72 -4.78
C LEU A 187 -2.51 -0.60 -4.63
N ASP A 188 -3.44 -0.78 -3.70
CA ASP A 188 -4.30 0.31 -3.26
C ASP A 188 -3.57 1.21 -2.29
N ASP A 189 -3.81 2.51 -2.39
CA ASP A 189 -3.27 3.54 -1.50
C ASP A 189 -4.25 4.71 -1.41
N ALA A 190 -3.92 5.70 -0.61
CA ALA A 190 -4.69 6.93 -0.48
C ALA A 190 -3.79 8.17 -0.49
N GLY A 191 -4.30 9.25 -1.04
CA GLY A 191 -3.72 10.57 -0.90
C GLY A 191 -4.17 11.21 0.42
N LEU A 192 -3.22 11.61 1.25
CA LEU A 192 -3.50 12.12 2.59
C LEU A 192 -3.37 13.63 2.72
N ARG A 193 -2.46 14.24 1.95
CA ARG A 193 -2.19 15.67 2.00
C ARG A 193 -2.10 16.26 0.61
N ILE A 194 -2.74 17.41 0.43
CA ILE A 194 -2.54 18.26 -0.75
C ILE A 194 -1.41 19.21 -0.41
N THR A 195 -0.34 19.17 -1.21
CA THR A 195 0.87 19.97 -1.00
C THR A 195 0.98 20.99 -2.10
N VAL A 196 1.19 22.23 -1.73
CA VAL A 196 1.51 23.34 -2.64
C VAL A 196 3.01 23.54 -2.61
N MET A 197 3.67 23.29 -3.74
CA MET A 197 5.08 23.53 -3.93
C MET A 197 5.29 24.90 -4.58
N GLN A 198 6.36 25.59 -4.17
CA GLN A 198 6.90 26.76 -4.86
C GLN A 198 8.38 26.48 -5.12
N GLY A 199 8.75 26.26 -6.38
CA GLY A 199 10.06 25.71 -6.71
C GLY A 199 10.25 24.33 -6.07
N GLU A 200 11.30 24.18 -5.27
CA GLU A 200 11.62 22.94 -4.55
C GLU A 200 11.09 22.93 -3.10
N GLU A 201 10.51 24.04 -2.65
CA GLU A 201 10.02 24.19 -1.28
C GLU A 201 8.52 23.92 -1.15
N ILE A 202 8.11 23.40 0.00
CA ILE A 202 6.71 23.30 0.35
C ILE A 202 6.21 24.63 0.91
N LEU A 203 5.33 25.27 0.17
CA LEU A 203 4.68 26.49 0.60
C LEU A 203 3.57 26.22 1.63
N ALA A 204 2.74 25.21 1.39
CA ALA A 204 1.63 24.85 2.27
C ALA A 204 1.25 23.37 2.12
N GLU A 205 0.70 22.77 3.18
CA GLU A 205 0.13 21.41 3.17
C GLU A 205 -1.27 21.44 3.79
N TYR A 206 -2.25 20.86 3.09
CA TYR A 206 -3.61 20.65 3.58
C TYR A 206 -3.81 19.18 3.94
N ASP A 207 -4.15 18.90 5.21
CA ASP A 207 -4.41 17.54 5.70
C ASP A 207 -5.86 17.17 5.44
N LEU A 208 -6.09 16.16 4.58
CA LEU A 208 -7.43 15.68 4.22
C LEU A 208 -8.11 14.92 5.39
N SER A 209 -7.34 14.36 6.32
CA SER A 209 -7.90 13.68 7.49
C SER A 209 -8.42 14.67 8.53
N GLU A 210 -7.70 15.77 8.75
CA GLU A 210 -8.08 16.85 9.70
C GLU A 210 -8.89 17.96 9.04
N LYS A 211 -8.92 18.03 7.69
CA LYS A 211 -9.60 19.06 6.89
C LYS A 211 -9.11 20.48 7.21
N GLN A 212 -7.80 20.63 7.40
CA GLN A 212 -7.18 21.91 7.72
C GLN A 212 -5.76 22.04 7.16
N TRP A 213 -5.31 23.29 7.02
CA TRP A 213 -3.94 23.61 6.70
C TRP A 213 -3.02 23.31 7.89
N ILE A 214 -1.87 22.69 7.61
CA ILE A 214 -0.83 22.46 8.61
C ILE A 214 -0.06 23.79 8.80
N THR A 215 -0.09 24.32 10.01
CA THR A 215 0.50 25.63 10.34
C THR A 215 1.86 25.48 11.04
N GLY A 216 2.73 26.50 10.88
CA GLY A 216 4.05 26.60 11.55
C GLY A 216 5.14 25.72 10.95
N ASP A 217 6.28 25.61 11.65
CA ASP A 217 7.48 24.87 11.21
C ASP A 217 7.30 23.34 11.24
N TYR A 218 6.08 22.87 11.49
CA TYR A 218 5.75 21.44 11.60
C TYR A 218 5.41 20.77 10.26
N ARG A 219 5.39 21.53 9.14
CA ARG A 219 4.98 21.05 7.81
C ARG A 219 5.65 19.77 7.34
N HIS A 220 6.89 19.53 7.73
CA HIS A 220 7.66 18.34 7.35
C HIS A 220 7.98 17.42 8.53
N SER A 221 7.41 17.68 9.72
CA SER A 221 7.77 16.91 10.89
C SER A 221 7.20 15.47 10.83
N GLY A 222 8.00 14.51 11.25
CA GLY A 222 7.52 13.13 11.41
C GLY A 222 6.31 13.04 12.34
N LYS A 223 6.21 13.94 13.34
CA LYS A 223 5.09 13.99 14.29
C LYS A 223 3.77 14.34 13.62
N THR A 224 3.73 15.35 12.74
CA THR A 224 2.50 15.72 12.03
C THR A 224 2.10 14.63 11.07
N TRP A 225 3.06 13.99 10.39
CA TRP A 225 2.78 12.87 9.51
C TRP A 225 2.25 11.65 10.27
N GLN A 226 2.79 11.34 11.45
CA GLN A 226 2.30 10.29 12.33
C GLN A 226 0.83 10.52 12.71
N LYS A 227 0.47 11.76 13.06
CA LYS A 227 -0.92 12.13 13.36
C LYS A 227 -1.85 11.91 12.17
N THR A 228 -1.44 12.37 10.96
CA THR A 228 -2.19 12.11 9.73
C THR A 228 -2.40 10.62 9.49
N LEU A 229 -1.35 9.80 9.63
CA LEU A 229 -1.44 8.34 9.47
C LEU A 229 -2.35 7.69 10.52
N ALA A 230 -2.31 8.13 11.77
CA ALA A 230 -3.17 7.62 12.83
C ALA A 230 -4.65 7.89 12.51
N LEU A 231 -4.99 9.11 12.11
CA LEU A 231 -6.35 9.45 11.68
C LEU A 231 -6.78 8.69 10.42
N PHE A 232 -5.88 8.51 9.48
CA PHE A 232 -6.14 7.69 8.29
C PHE A 232 -6.47 6.24 8.67
N ARG A 233 -5.67 5.60 9.55
CA ARG A 233 -5.93 4.23 10.01
C ARG A 233 -7.29 4.09 10.68
N GLN A 234 -7.67 5.07 11.53
CA GLN A 234 -8.97 5.08 12.20
C GLN A 234 -10.12 5.23 11.21
N LYS A 235 -10.04 6.20 10.31
CA LYS A 235 -11.08 6.44 9.28
C LYS A 235 -11.21 5.29 8.29
N SER A 236 -10.10 4.64 7.94
CA SER A 236 -10.07 3.50 7.01
C SER A 236 -10.39 2.16 7.69
N GLY A 237 -10.63 2.12 9.00
CA GLY A 237 -10.88 0.89 9.73
C GLY A 237 -9.66 -0.01 9.93
N PHE A 238 -8.44 0.46 9.60
CA PHE A 238 -7.19 -0.26 9.90
C PHE A 238 -6.82 -0.23 11.38
N GLU A 239 -7.35 0.71 12.12
CA GLU A 239 -7.26 0.77 13.56
C GLU A 239 -8.67 0.76 14.15
N ARG A 240 -8.97 -0.26 14.94
CA ARG A 240 -10.27 -0.37 15.62
C ARG A 240 -10.37 0.64 16.74
N LEU A 241 -11.53 1.29 16.82
CA LEU A 241 -11.84 2.23 17.89
C LEU A 241 -12.56 1.53 19.03
N ASP A 242 -13.40 0.53 18.72
CA ASP A 242 -14.23 -0.17 19.68
C ASP A 242 -14.13 -1.71 19.51
N PRO A 243 -14.34 -2.49 20.60
CA PRO A 243 -14.45 -3.94 20.52
C PRO A 243 -15.61 -4.38 19.64
N LEU A 244 -15.43 -5.49 18.91
CA LEU A 244 -16.50 -6.13 18.16
C LEU A 244 -17.23 -7.15 19.02
N PRO A 245 -18.56 -7.29 18.87
CA PRO A 245 -19.27 -8.44 19.39
C PRO A 245 -18.73 -9.73 18.78
N SER A 246 -18.45 -10.73 19.59
CA SER A 246 -18.04 -12.06 19.15
C SER A 246 -18.76 -13.14 19.96
N HIS A 247 -19.01 -14.29 19.32
CA HIS A 247 -19.59 -15.44 20.00
C HIS A 247 -18.47 -16.41 20.42
N PRO A 248 -18.60 -17.13 21.54
CA PRO A 248 -17.54 -18.04 22.03
C PRO A 248 -17.10 -19.11 21.01
N GLU A 249 -18.02 -19.57 20.17
CA GLU A 249 -17.77 -20.57 19.10
C GLU A 249 -17.12 -20.00 17.85
N ASP A 250 -16.98 -18.67 17.71
CA ASP A 250 -16.37 -18.04 16.55
C ASP A 250 -14.89 -18.46 16.40
N ILE A 251 -14.51 -18.70 15.15
CA ILE A 251 -13.17 -19.08 14.73
C ILE A 251 -12.58 -17.94 13.90
N TYR A 252 -11.40 -17.51 14.28
CA TYR A 252 -10.70 -16.41 13.62
C TYR A 252 -9.37 -16.84 13.02
N LEU A 253 -9.00 -16.17 11.91
CA LEU A 253 -7.79 -16.45 11.14
C LEU A 253 -6.98 -15.15 10.96
N ILE A 254 -5.67 -15.24 11.06
CA ILE A 254 -4.71 -14.19 10.73
C ILE A 254 -3.32 -14.78 10.54
N ALA A 255 -2.48 -14.13 9.74
CA ALA A 255 -1.07 -14.45 9.56
C ALA A 255 -0.21 -13.17 9.55
N ASP A 256 1.12 -13.37 9.65
CA ASP A 256 2.13 -12.35 9.32
C ASP A 256 2.00 -11.05 10.13
N LEU A 257 1.76 -11.15 11.43
CA LEU A 257 1.76 -9.96 12.29
C LEU A 257 3.13 -9.26 12.29
N HIS A 258 4.22 -10.02 12.27
CA HIS A 258 5.59 -9.50 12.27
C HIS A 258 5.83 -8.44 13.34
N LEU A 259 5.34 -8.69 14.57
CA LEU A 259 5.52 -7.77 15.69
C LEU A 259 7.00 -7.51 15.95
N GLY A 260 7.36 -6.25 16.17
CA GLY A 260 8.75 -5.80 16.34
C GLY A 260 9.55 -5.63 15.05
N HIS A 261 8.99 -5.91 13.88
CA HIS A 261 9.69 -5.88 12.60
C HIS A 261 9.58 -4.52 11.90
N THR A 262 10.53 -3.64 12.14
CA THR A 262 10.56 -2.29 11.55
C THR A 262 10.45 -2.30 10.01
N ASN A 263 11.20 -3.19 9.35
CA ASN A 263 11.26 -3.21 7.89
C ASN A 263 9.96 -3.69 7.22
N ILE A 264 9.09 -4.42 7.91
CA ILE A 264 7.81 -4.87 7.35
C ILE A 264 6.91 -3.69 6.99
N ILE A 265 7.00 -2.59 7.75
CA ILE A 265 6.28 -1.34 7.48
C ILE A 265 6.56 -0.87 6.05
N ARG A 266 7.81 -0.98 5.63
CA ARG A 266 8.28 -0.59 4.31
C ARG A 266 7.97 -1.66 3.26
N TYR A 267 8.30 -2.93 3.54
CA TYR A 267 8.15 -4.03 2.59
C TYR A 267 6.70 -4.28 2.19
N CYS A 268 5.78 -4.13 3.13
CA CYS A 268 4.36 -4.36 2.92
C CYS A 268 3.54 -3.07 2.87
N SER A 269 4.20 -1.91 2.78
CA SER A 269 3.53 -0.60 2.71
C SER A 269 2.49 -0.42 3.83
N ARG A 270 2.84 -0.82 5.07
CA ARG A 270 1.95 -0.67 6.23
C ARG A 270 1.74 0.81 6.57
N PRO A 271 0.54 1.24 6.97
CA PRO A 271 0.23 2.65 7.25
C PRO A 271 0.77 3.12 8.62
N PHE A 272 2.09 2.93 8.83
CA PHE A 272 2.81 3.32 10.03
C PHE A 272 4.09 4.05 9.68
N LEU A 273 4.65 4.80 10.66
CA LEU A 273 6.00 5.35 10.51
C LEU A 273 7.04 4.25 10.66
N ILE A 274 7.99 4.21 9.74
CA ILE A 274 9.12 3.27 9.80
C ILE A 274 9.98 3.45 11.06
N THR A 275 9.97 4.63 11.65
CA THR A 275 10.71 4.96 12.87
C THR A 275 9.97 4.57 14.16
N ASP A 276 8.73 4.07 14.05
CA ASP A 276 7.90 3.73 15.22
C ASP A 276 7.20 2.38 15.07
N VAL A 277 7.99 1.32 15.13
CA VAL A 277 7.47 -0.06 15.13
C VAL A 277 6.63 -0.37 16.37
N ARG A 278 6.82 0.36 17.48
CA ARG A 278 6.03 0.15 18.71
C ARG A 278 4.60 0.61 18.53
N GLU A 279 4.37 1.68 17.77
CA GLU A 279 3.01 2.09 17.40
C GLU A 279 2.33 1.00 16.58
N MET A 280 3.02 0.41 15.60
CA MET A 280 2.50 -0.70 14.82
C MET A 280 2.11 -1.88 15.72
N ASP A 281 3.02 -2.33 16.58
CA ASP A 281 2.77 -3.43 17.51
C ASP A 281 1.54 -3.14 18.39
N HIS A 282 1.45 -1.92 18.94
CA HIS A 282 0.34 -1.50 19.78
C HIS A 282 -1.01 -1.58 19.04
N VAL A 283 -1.07 -1.07 17.81
CA VAL A 283 -2.29 -1.08 16.98
C VAL A 283 -2.68 -2.50 16.61
N LEU A 284 -1.73 -3.35 16.19
CA LEU A 284 -2.03 -4.73 15.82
C LEU A 284 -2.55 -5.56 17.03
N ILE A 285 -1.92 -5.40 18.19
CA ILE A 285 -2.38 -6.06 19.44
C ILE A 285 -3.75 -5.52 19.88
N LYS A 286 -3.98 -4.23 19.77
CA LYS A 286 -5.27 -3.60 20.05
C LYS A 286 -6.36 -4.13 19.13
N ASN A 287 -6.12 -4.16 17.82
CA ASN A 287 -7.05 -4.69 16.83
C ASN A 287 -7.39 -6.16 17.10
N TRP A 288 -6.38 -6.97 17.40
CA TRP A 288 -6.58 -8.36 17.82
C TRP A 288 -7.51 -8.44 19.05
N ASN A 289 -7.17 -7.72 20.11
CA ASN A 289 -7.88 -7.81 21.38
C ASN A 289 -9.28 -7.16 21.37
N TYR A 290 -9.57 -6.32 20.39
CA TYR A 290 -10.90 -5.75 20.14
C TYR A 290 -11.76 -6.66 19.25
N THR A 291 -11.14 -7.59 18.52
CA THR A 291 -11.85 -8.57 17.68
C THR A 291 -12.06 -9.90 18.43
N ILE A 292 -11.11 -10.30 19.26
CA ILE A 292 -11.05 -11.62 19.88
C ILE A 292 -11.46 -11.53 21.36
N SER A 293 -12.41 -12.37 21.78
CA SER A 293 -12.70 -12.65 23.18
C SER A 293 -11.83 -13.80 23.73
N PRO A 294 -11.69 -13.95 25.06
CA PRO A 294 -10.88 -15.01 25.65
C PRO A 294 -11.28 -16.44 25.24
N GLU A 295 -12.56 -16.65 24.92
CA GLU A 295 -13.15 -17.95 24.58
C GLU A 295 -12.97 -18.32 23.11
N ASN A 296 -12.74 -17.34 22.23
CA ASN A 296 -12.64 -17.57 20.80
C ASN A 296 -11.46 -18.47 20.43
N ARG A 297 -11.64 -19.28 19.40
CA ARG A 297 -10.57 -20.04 18.75
C ARG A 297 -9.90 -19.21 17.69
N VAL A 298 -8.58 -19.16 17.72
CA VAL A 298 -7.80 -18.38 16.74
C VAL A 298 -6.73 -19.29 16.12
N TYR A 299 -6.62 -19.28 14.81
CA TYR A 299 -5.47 -19.85 14.11
C TYR A 299 -4.60 -18.71 13.61
N HIS A 300 -3.37 -18.64 14.14
CA HIS A 300 -2.33 -17.75 13.66
C HIS A 300 -1.44 -18.50 12.69
N LEU A 301 -1.46 -18.12 11.42
CA LEU A 301 -0.82 -18.89 10.35
C LEU A 301 0.63 -18.44 10.10
N GLY A 302 1.41 -18.32 11.16
CA GLY A 302 2.86 -18.10 11.10
C GLY A 302 3.30 -16.63 11.10
N ASP A 303 4.59 -16.46 11.37
CA ASP A 303 5.29 -15.18 11.39
C ASP A 303 4.69 -14.17 12.39
N LEU A 304 4.54 -14.62 13.65
CA LEU A 304 4.04 -13.78 14.73
C LEU A 304 4.93 -12.56 14.98
N ARG A 305 6.25 -12.77 15.01
CA ARG A 305 7.24 -11.74 15.34
C ARG A 305 8.51 -11.88 14.51
N TYR A 306 9.21 -10.76 14.31
CA TYR A 306 10.54 -10.77 13.72
C TYR A 306 11.35 -9.55 14.18
N GLY A 307 12.68 -9.70 14.24
CA GLY A 307 13.60 -8.62 14.53
C GLY A 307 14.37 -8.84 15.84
N LYS A 308 15.55 -8.23 15.89
CA LYS A 308 16.49 -8.37 17.02
C LYS A 308 15.95 -7.69 18.28
N ASP A 309 15.24 -6.57 18.11
CA ASP A 309 14.72 -5.76 19.21
C ASP A 309 13.25 -6.07 19.54
N ALA A 310 12.66 -7.08 18.86
CA ALA A 310 11.32 -7.55 19.14
C ALA A 310 11.27 -8.30 20.49
N LEU A 311 10.12 -8.23 21.18
CA LEU A 311 9.86 -9.09 22.32
C LEU A 311 9.92 -10.57 21.92
N SER A 312 10.09 -11.48 22.88
CA SER A 312 9.98 -12.93 22.60
C SER A 312 8.56 -13.30 22.18
N ALA A 313 8.42 -14.40 21.43
CA ALA A 313 7.11 -14.88 20.98
C ALA A 313 6.16 -15.16 22.16
N LEU A 314 6.67 -15.68 23.28
CA LEU A 314 5.89 -15.89 24.51
C LEU A 314 5.40 -14.56 25.12
N GLN A 315 6.24 -13.52 25.14
CA GLN A 315 5.81 -12.19 25.65
C GLN A 315 4.73 -11.55 24.76
N TYR A 316 4.81 -11.72 23.43
CA TYR A 316 3.71 -11.29 22.56
C TYR A 316 2.46 -12.15 22.74
N ARG A 317 2.58 -13.48 22.87
CA ARG A 317 1.44 -14.38 23.12
C ARG A 317 0.66 -13.99 24.37
N GLN A 318 1.34 -13.57 25.43
CA GLN A 318 0.70 -13.11 26.69
C GLN A 318 -0.15 -11.84 26.51
N LYS A 319 0.07 -11.05 25.46
CA LYS A 319 -0.68 -9.83 25.14
C LYS A 319 -1.91 -10.08 24.29
N LEU A 320 -2.07 -11.29 23.74
CA LEU A 320 -3.11 -11.66 22.78
C LEU A 320 -4.18 -12.51 23.45
N LYS A 321 -5.46 -12.14 23.29
CA LYS A 321 -6.62 -12.92 23.78
C LYS A 321 -6.88 -14.15 22.92
N GLY A 322 -7.67 -15.07 23.43
CA GLY A 322 -8.19 -16.24 22.72
C GLY A 322 -7.37 -17.52 22.91
N ASN A 323 -7.97 -18.63 22.47
CA ASN A 323 -7.36 -19.94 22.41
C ASN A 323 -6.63 -20.08 21.08
N ILE A 324 -5.30 -19.78 21.07
CA ILE A 324 -4.52 -19.64 19.83
C ILE A 324 -3.83 -20.93 19.49
N THR A 325 -4.09 -21.45 18.29
CA THR A 325 -3.29 -22.47 17.62
C THR A 325 -2.32 -21.78 16.65
N PHE A 326 -1.03 -22.01 16.83
CA PHE A 326 0.01 -21.46 15.95
C PHE A 326 0.37 -22.44 14.84
N ILE A 327 0.33 -22.01 13.60
CA ILE A 327 0.95 -22.67 12.44
C ILE A 327 2.35 -22.08 12.30
N LYS A 328 3.33 -22.93 12.00
CA LYS A 328 4.73 -22.49 11.93
C LYS A 328 4.99 -21.67 10.65
N GLY A 329 5.46 -20.45 10.80
CA GLY A 329 6.02 -19.62 9.74
C GLY A 329 7.53 -19.83 9.57
N ASN A 330 8.08 -19.21 8.52
CA ASN A 330 9.52 -19.33 8.23
C ASN A 330 10.40 -18.50 9.18
N HIS A 331 9.82 -17.51 9.89
CA HIS A 331 10.50 -16.68 10.89
C HIS A 331 10.26 -17.13 12.34
N ASP A 332 9.42 -18.15 12.57
CA ASP A 332 9.08 -18.61 13.91
C ASP A 332 10.15 -19.55 14.48
N ASP A 333 10.51 -19.33 15.74
CA ASP A 333 11.57 -20.07 16.47
C ASP A 333 11.09 -21.36 17.14
N GLY A 334 9.83 -21.72 16.98
CA GLY A 334 9.22 -22.92 17.58
C GLY A 334 8.87 -22.80 19.07
N SER A 335 9.10 -21.66 19.72
CA SER A 335 8.85 -21.46 21.16
C SER A 335 7.36 -21.51 21.55
N LEU A 336 6.44 -21.40 20.59
CA LEU A 336 5.00 -21.43 20.81
C LEU A 336 4.35 -22.81 20.59
N GLY A 337 5.13 -23.87 20.36
CA GLY A 337 4.57 -25.19 20.08
C GLY A 337 3.78 -25.26 18.76
N ALA A 338 4.20 -24.45 17.76
CA ALA A 338 3.50 -24.33 16.48
C ALA A 338 3.53 -25.68 15.70
N VAL A 339 2.38 -26.00 15.07
CA VAL A 339 2.24 -27.15 14.16
C VAL A 339 2.54 -26.73 12.72
N SER A 340 2.94 -27.66 11.85
CA SER A 340 3.26 -27.35 10.45
C SER A 340 2.02 -27.01 9.62
N SER A 341 0.88 -27.63 9.94
CA SER A 341 -0.41 -27.40 9.28
C SER A 341 -1.56 -27.88 10.15
N SER A 342 -2.78 -27.48 9.81
CA SER A 342 -4.01 -27.98 10.44
C SER A 342 -5.11 -28.12 9.39
N ILE A 343 -5.99 -29.12 9.54
CA ILE A 343 -7.19 -29.25 8.72
C ILE A 343 -8.40 -28.89 9.59
N LEU A 344 -9.31 -28.14 8.99
CA LEU A 344 -10.53 -27.66 9.63
C LEU A 344 -11.71 -27.81 8.70
N ASP A 345 -12.76 -28.56 9.14
CA ASP A 345 -14.05 -28.61 8.45
C ASP A 345 -15.00 -27.58 9.10
N TYR A 346 -15.51 -26.63 8.33
CA TYR A 346 -16.39 -25.56 8.83
C TYR A 346 -17.30 -25.01 7.71
N GLY A 347 -18.55 -24.73 8.02
CA GLY A 347 -19.48 -24.08 7.11
C GLY A 347 -19.71 -24.82 5.77
N GLY A 348 -19.55 -26.14 5.76
CA GLY A 348 -19.66 -26.96 4.55
C GLY A 348 -18.38 -26.99 3.69
N PHE A 349 -17.31 -26.37 4.14
CA PHE A 349 -16.02 -26.37 3.46
C PHE A 349 -14.95 -27.08 4.27
N ARG A 350 -13.94 -27.62 3.58
CA ARG A 350 -12.71 -28.12 4.16
C ARG A 350 -11.58 -27.14 3.92
N PHE A 351 -10.89 -26.76 4.99
CA PHE A 351 -9.78 -25.81 4.97
C PHE A 351 -8.47 -26.49 5.41
N LEU A 352 -7.42 -26.29 4.64
CA LEU A 352 -6.05 -26.60 5.03
C LEU A 352 -5.36 -25.28 5.43
N LEU A 353 -4.93 -25.19 6.68
CA LEU A 353 -4.25 -24.04 7.23
C LEU A 353 -2.74 -24.27 7.17
N VAL A 354 -2.03 -23.46 6.41
CA VAL A 354 -0.57 -23.50 6.24
C VAL A 354 0.00 -22.08 6.25
N HIS A 355 1.28 -21.92 6.50
CA HIS A 355 1.89 -20.60 6.34
C HIS A 355 2.18 -20.30 4.88
N ASP A 356 2.94 -21.15 4.20
CA ASP A 356 3.31 -21.02 2.79
C ASP A 356 2.41 -21.91 1.90
N PRO A 357 1.63 -21.32 0.98
CA PRO A 357 0.73 -22.08 0.10
C PRO A 357 1.47 -22.98 -0.91
N SER A 358 2.79 -22.87 -1.05
CA SER A 358 3.58 -23.79 -1.89
C SER A 358 3.83 -25.16 -1.22
N HIS A 359 3.58 -25.27 0.08
CA HIS A 359 3.87 -26.46 0.89
C HIS A 359 2.62 -27.32 1.15
N TYR A 360 1.67 -27.41 0.23
CA TYR A 360 0.50 -28.29 0.40
C TYR A 360 0.45 -29.43 -0.64
N PRO A 361 -0.20 -30.55 -0.31
CA PRO A 361 -0.36 -31.63 -1.26
C PRO A 361 -1.23 -31.20 -2.47
N SER A 362 -0.76 -31.45 -3.68
CA SER A 362 -1.48 -31.12 -4.92
C SER A 362 -2.86 -31.78 -5.06
N ALA A 363 -3.11 -32.85 -4.30
CA ALA A 363 -4.35 -33.60 -4.27
C ALA A 363 -5.34 -33.15 -3.18
N PHE A 364 -5.08 -32.03 -2.47
CA PHE A 364 -5.99 -31.55 -1.44
C PHE A 364 -7.28 -31.00 -2.08
N ASP A 365 -8.41 -31.61 -1.73
CA ASP A 365 -9.73 -31.12 -2.17
C ASP A 365 -10.36 -30.24 -1.08
N GLY A 366 -10.17 -28.94 -1.20
CA GLY A 366 -10.62 -27.93 -0.24
C GLY A 366 -10.01 -26.57 -0.50
N TRP A 367 -10.12 -25.70 0.48
CA TRP A 367 -9.56 -24.35 0.47
C TRP A 367 -8.24 -24.31 1.24
N VAL A 368 -7.21 -23.71 0.67
CA VAL A 368 -5.92 -23.48 1.34
C VAL A 368 -5.90 -22.09 1.93
N VAL A 369 -5.85 -22.00 3.27
CA VAL A 369 -5.70 -20.71 3.96
C VAL A 369 -4.25 -20.50 4.31
N HIS A 370 -3.71 -19.34 3.96
CA HIS A 370 -2.27 -19.09 4.05
C HIS A 370 -1.92 -17.65 4.41
N GLY A 371 -0.66 -17.43 4.75
CA GLY A 371 0.02 -16.15 4.85
C GLY A 371 1.18 -16.05 3.87
N HIS A 372 2.37 -15.65 4.35
CA HIS A 372 3.67 -15.63 3.70
C HIS A 372 3.84 -14.62 2.56
N HIS A 373 2.87 -14.48 1.66
CA HIS A 373 2.97 -13.60 0.50
C HIS A 373 2.58 -12.16 0.78
N HIS A 374 2.01 -11.89 1.94
CA HIS A 374 1.55 -10.55 2.30
C HIS A 374 0.68 -9.92 1.20
N ASN A 375 0.77 -8.61 1.02
CA ASN A 375 0.19 -7.86 -0.10
C ASN A 375 1.14 -7.66 -1.28
N ASN A 376 2.23 -8.44 -1.36
CA ASN A 376 3.29 -8.21 -2.36
C ASN A 376 2.92 -8.67 -3.77
N ASN A 377 2.00 -9.63 -3.88
CA ASN A 377 1.55 -10.16 -5.17
C ASN A 377 0.06 -10.52 -5.12
N LEU A 378 -0.79 -9.51 -5.00
CA LEU A 378 -2.25 -9.67 -4.88
C LEU A 378 -2.93 -10.24 -6.11
N ARG A 379 -2.28 -10.22 -7.29
CA ARG A 379 -2.81 -10.88 -8.49
C ARG A 379 -2.72 -12.40 -8.39
N HIS A 380 -1.66 -12.92 -7.76
CA HIS A 380 -1.44 -14.35 -7.57
C HIS A 380 -1.95 -14.87 -6.22
N TYR A 381 -1.95 -14.00 -5.22
CA TYR A 381 -2.35 -14.32 -3.84
C TYR A 381 -3.31 -13.24 -3.33
N PRO A 382 -4.49 -13.09 -3.96
CA PRO A 382 -5.52 -12.16 -3.49
C PRO A 382 -6.08 -12.61 -2.13
N PHE A 383 -6.97 -11.82 -1.54
CA PHE A 383 -7.67 -12.24 -0.31
C PHE A 383 -8.39 -13.59 -0.52
N ILE A 384 -9.21 -13.71 -1.59
CA ILE A 384 -9.82 -14.98 -1.99
C ILE A 384 -9.57 -15.22 -3.47
N ASP A 385 -8.94 -16.35 -3.78
CA ASP A 385 -8.70 -16.88 -5.12
C ASP A 385 -9.63 -18.08 -5.35
N PHE A 386 -10.69 -17.88 -6.13
CA PHE A 386 -11.68 -18.92 -6.41
C PHE A 386 -11.15 -19.98 -7.38
N GLU A 387 -10.26 -19.61 -8.30
CA GLU A 387 -9.69 -20.51 -9.29
C GLU A 387 -8.80 -21.57 -8.64
N HIS A 388 -7.93 -21.13 -7.71
CA HIS A 388 -6.99 -22.01 -7.00
C HIS A 388 -7.48 -22.42 -5.60
N ARG A 389 -8.68 -21.97 -5.18
CA ARG A 389 -9.25 -22.18 -3.84
C ARG A 389 -8.26 -21.81 -2.73
N ARG A 390 -7.73 -20.59 -2.79
CA ARG A 390 -6.77 -20.05 -1.80
C ARG A 390 -7.33 -18.83 -1.11
N ILE A 391 -6.96 -18.65 0.16
CA ILE A 391 -7.37 -17.53 1.01
C ILE A 391 -6.13 -16.99 1.70
N ASN A 392 -5.75 -15.74 1.39
CA ASN A 392 -4.62 -15.06 1.98
C ASN A 392 -5.09 -14.24 3.20
N VAL A 393 -4.68 -14.68 4.40
CA VAL A 393 -5.03 -14.02 5.67
C VAL A 393 -3.86 -13.24 6.28
N SER A 394 -2.88 -12.84 5.47
CA SER A 394 -1.81 -11.94 5.91
C SER A 394 -2.41 -10.62 6.43
N ALA A 395 -1.84 -10.07 7.49
CA ALA A 395 -2.38 -8.91 8.21
C ALA A 395 -2.76 -7.74 7.31
N GLU A 396 -1.94 -7.42 6.30
CA GLU A 396 -2.18 -6.35 5.33
C GLU A 396 -3.42 -6.60 4.48
N VAL A 397 -3.63 -7.87 4.11
CA VAL A 397 -4.69 -8.28 3.19
C VAL A 397 -6.06 -8.27 3.87
N ILE A 398 -6.09 -8.50 5.18
CA ILE A 398 -7.35 -8.56 5.95
C ILE A 398 -7.58 -7.30 6.82
N GLY A 399 -6.83 -6.22 6.57
CA GLY A 399 -7.02 -4.93 7.26
C GLY A 399 -6.57 -4.94 8.72
N TYR A 400 -5.50 -5.66 9.03
CA TYR A 400 -4.81 -5.67 10.34
C TYR A 400 -5.65 -6.15 11.54
N SER A 401 -6.73 -6.89 11.29
CA SER A 401 -7.58 -7.49 12.33
C SER A 401 -7.89 -8.93 11.98
N PRO A 402 -7.93 -9.87 12.93
CA PRO A 402 -8.36 -11.23 12.67
C PRO A 402 -9.70 -11.28 11.96
N VAL A 403 -9.84 -12.15 10.96
CA VAL A 403 -11.08 -12.31 10.18
C VAL A 403 -11.86 -13.54 10.68
N ASN A 404 -13.18 -13.40 10.83
CA ASN A 404 -14.03 -14.51 11.23
C ASN A 404 -14.20 -15.50 10.06
N LEU A 405 -13.97 -16.80 10.32
CA LEU A 405 -14.11 -17.87 9.32
C LEU A 405 -15.56 -17.98 8.81
N LYS A 406 -16.56 -17.67 9.65
CA LYS A 406 -17.97 -17.64 9.24
C LYS A 406 -18.21 -16.60 8.13
N ASP A 407 -17.61 -15.40 8.27
CA ASP A 407 -17.73 -14.35 7.24
C ASP A 407 -17.07 -14.77 5.93
N ILE A 408 -15.93 -15.45 6.01
CA ILE A 408 -15.26 -16.01 4.82
C ILE A 408 -16.16 -17.06 4.13
N CYS A 409 -16.75 -17.99 4.89
CA CYS A 409 -17.67 -18.99 4.34
C CYS A 409 -18.88 -18.33 3.68
N GLN A 410 -19.48 -17.33 4.32
CA GLN A 410 -20.62 -16.59 3.76
C GLN A 410 -20.24 -15.91 2.45
N LEU A 411 -19.08 -15.25 2.42
CA LEU A 411 -18.59 -14.57 1.21
C LEU A 411 -18.34 -15.55 0.06
N ILE A 412 -17.77 -16.72 0.36
CA ILE A 412 -17.56 -17.79 -0.64
C ILE A 412 -18.93 -18.29 -1.17
N HIS A 413 -19.88 -18.60 -0.29
CA HIS A 413 -21.21 -19.03 -0.68
C HIS A 413 -21.92 -18.01 -1.58
N ASP A 414 -21.92 -16.73 -1.19
CA ASP A 414 -22.57 -15.65 -1.91
C ASP A 414 -22.00 -15.48 -3.32
N ARG A 415 -20.68 -15.56 -3.47
CA ARG A 415 -20.03 -15.47 -4.79
C ARG A 415 -20.30 -16.69 -5.65
N MET A 416 -20.16 -17.90 -5.11
CA MET A 416 -20.42 -19.14 -5.83
C MET A 416 -21.89 -19.24 -6.27
N SER A 417 -22.85 -18.84 -5.45
CA SER A 417 -24.28 -18.87 -5.78
C SER A 417 -24.65 -17.92 -6.93
N ARG A 418 -23.89 -16.83 -7.10
CA ARG A 418 -24.05 -15.88 -8.22
C ARG A 418 -23.24 -16.25 -9.46
N GLY A 419 -22.42 -17.32 -9.39
CA GLY A 419 -21.47 -17.68 -10.44
C GLY A 419 -20.32 -16.69 -10.61
N ASP A 420 -20.09 -15.82 -9.62
CA ASP A 420 -19.01 -14.83 -9.64
C ASP A 420 -17.75 -15.40 -9.00
N MET A 421 -16.83 -15.84 -9.85
CA MET A 421 -15.54 -16.42 -9.45
C MET A 421 -14.40 -15.40 -9.51
N THR A 422 -14.71 -14.10 -9.61
CA THR A 422 -13.71 -13.05 -9.66
C THR A 422 -12.93 -12.99 -8.34
N PRO A 423 -11.59 -12.98 -8.37
CA PRO A 423 -10.77 -12.89 -7.15
C PRO A 423 -11.09 -11.63 -6.34
N ILE A 424 -11.09 -11.77 -5.01
CA ILE A 424 -11.24 -10.64 -4.10
C ILE A 424 -9.84 -10.17 -3.69
N LEU A 425 -9.46 -8.94 -4.05
CA LEU A 425 -8.09 -8.44 -3.90
C LEU A 425 -7.78 -8.00 -2.46
N LEU A 426 -8.54 -7.08 -1.90
CA LEU A 426 -8.30 -6.52 -0.57
C LEU A 426 -9.61 -6.32 0.16
N LYS A 427 -9.61 -6.58 1.47
CA LYS A 427 -10.72 -6.23 2.35
C LYS A 427 -10.45 -4.86 3.00
N TYR A 428 -10.53 -3.77 2.23
CA TYR A 428 -10.58 -2.43 2.84
C TYR A 428 -11.99 -2.12 3.31
N PRO A 429 -12.22 -1.79 4.59
CA PRO A 429 -13.55 -1.45 5.08
C PRO A 429 -14.17 -0.21 4.42
N CYS A 430 -13.34 0.67 3.86
CA CYS A 430 -13.76 1.92 3.24
C CYS A 430 -14.01 1.84 1.72
N CYS A 431 -13.81 0.68 1.08
CA CYS A 431 -13.94 0.49 -0.37
C CYS A 431 -15.11 -0.46 -0.73
N VAL A 432 -16.06 -0.65 0.16
CA VAL A 432 -17.31 -1.33 -0.18
C VAL A 432 -18.19 -0.29 -0.86
N GLU A 433 -18.36 -0.42 -2.19
CA GLU A 433 -19.37 0.31 -2.95
C GLU A 433 -20.78 -0.01 -2.44
#